data_c4877b66d26a667707ccfe1eb73524d8
#
_entry.id   c4877b66d26a667707ccfe1eb73524d8
#
_cell.length_a   1.000
_cell.length_b   1.000
_cell.length_c   1.000
_cell.angle_alpha   90.00
_cell.angle_beta   90.00
_cell.angle_gamma   90.00
#
_symmetry.space_group_name_H-M   'P 1'
#
loop_
_entity.id
_entity.type
_entity.pdbx_description
1 polymer ?
#
loop_
_entity_poly.entity_id
_entity_poly.type
_entity_poly.pdbx_seq_one_letter_code
_entity_poly.pdbx_strand_id
1 'polypeptide(L)'
;MLNRKTFIALSLSGLIAACGGGGETPTVPTAEPAGESMKDIGDHIVHFSAQSTDELGPEIARAYNIVRSKNRAMLTISVVQESDNRSVPADVSVKTVNLTGQLKNVAMRQIEDQEAVYYIGETPVANRETLIFDITVTPEGAAGSSEVRFKREFYTD
;
A
#
# COMPACT_ATOMS: atom_id res chain seq x y z
N MET A 1 -72.09 -40.52 -12.68
CA MET A 1 -72.78 -39.40 -12.04
C MET A 1 -71.81 -38.23 -12.05
N LEU A 2 -71.88 -37.41 -13.04
CA LEU A 2 -72.67 -36.19 -13.22
C LEU A 2 -72.29 -35.14 -12.14
N ASN A 3 -71.46 -34.14 -12.42
CA ASN A 3 -71.88 -32.75 -12.67
C ASN A 3 -70.76 -31.86 -13.15
N ARG A 4 -70.92 -31.38 -14.30
CA ARG A 4 -70.54 -30.16 -14.94
C ARG A 4 -70.86 -28.97 -14.04
N LYS A 5 -69.95 -28.00 -13.86
CA LYS A 5 -70.29 -26.56 -13.90
C LYS A 5 -69.14 -25.74 -14.46
N THR A 6 -69.38 -25.33 -15.67
CA THR A 6 -68.78 -24.22 -16.41
C THR A 6 -68.92 -22.92 -15.62
N PHE A 7 -67.87 -22.13 -15.47
CA PHE A 7 -67.99 -20.67 -15.30
C PHE A 7 -67.01 -19.95 -16.20
N ILE A 8 -67.61 -19.09 -16.95
CA ILE A 8 -67.09 -18.22 -17.98
C ILE A 8 -66.59 -16.94 -17.35
N ALA A 9 -65.55 -16.39 -17.99
CA ALA A 9 -65.24 -14.99 -18.21
C ALA A 9 -64.58 -14.21 -17.04
N LEU A 10 -63.53 -13.56 -17.25
CA LEU A 10 -63.52 -12.19 -17.78
C LEU A 10 -62.05 -11.75 -17.99
N SER A 11 -61.72 -11.45 -19.21
CA SER A 11 -60.48 -10.80 -19.61
C SER A 11 -60.46 -9.39 -19.07
N LEU A 12 -59.46 -9.05 -18.30
CA LEU A 12 -59.13 -7.67 -18.02
C LEU A 12 -57.69 -7.41 -18.46
N SER A 13 -57.55 -6.80 -19.62
CA SER A 13 -56.32 -6.28 -20.17
C SER A 13 -55.86 -5.08 -19.34
N GLY A 14 -54.87 -5.28 -18.47
CA GLY A 14 -54.15 -4.21 -17.81
C GLY A 14 -52.84 -3.96 -18.53
N LEU A 15 -52.74 -2.87 -19.33
CA LEU A 15 -51.49 -2.34 -19.81
C LEU A 15 -50.74 -1.80 -18.60
N ILE A 16 -49.72 -2.49 -18.17
CA ILE A 16 -48.72 -1.95 -17.28
C ILE A 16 -47.61 -1.40 -18.16
N ALA A 17 -47.56 -0.09 -18.33
CA ALA A 17 -46.41 0.63 -18.86
C ALA A 17 -45.24 0.46 -17.88
N ALA A 18 -44.35 -0.46 -18.15
CA ALA A 18 -43.07 -0.56 -17.45
C ALA A 18 -42.18 0.61 -17.88
N CYS A 19 -42.16 1.68 -17.08
CA CYS A 19 -41.03 2.62 -17.09
C CYS A 19 -39.77 1.85 -16.67
N GLY A 20 -39.04 1.33 -17.64
CA GLY A 20 -37.69 0.86 -17.45
C GLY A 20 -36.75 2.07 -17.23
N GLY A 21 -36.64 2.56 -16.03
CA GLY A 21 -35.53 3.39 -15.60
C GLY A 21 -34.32 2.49 -15.45
N GLY A 22 -33.45 2.42 -16.45
CA GLY A 22 -32.12 1.84 -16.34
C GLY A 22 -31.31 2.71 -15.38
N GLY A 23 -31.39 2.41 -14.10
CA GLY A 23 -30.45 2.93 -13.13
C GLY A 23 -29.12 2.19 -13.34
N GLU A 24 -28.20 2.83 -14.05
CA GLU A 24 -26.80 2.42 -13.96
C GLU A 24 -26.42 2.52 -12.50
N THR A 25 -26.23 1.37 -11.86
CA THR A 25 -25.60 1.33 -10.55
C THR A 25 -24.22 1.93 -10.70
N PRO A 26 -23.87 3.02 -9.99
CA PRO A 26 -22.54 3.55 -10.07
C PRO A 26 -21.56 2.43 -9.67
N THR A 27 -20.73 2.01 -10.62
CA THR A 27 -19.62 1.11 -10.34
C THR A 27 -18.70 1.83 -9.38
N VAL A 28 -18.73 1.42 -8.12
CA VAL A 28 -17.73 1.88 -7.15
C VAL A 28 -16.37 1.45 -7.70
N PRO A 29 -15.43 2.38 -7.94
CA PRO A 29 -14.10 2.00 -8.36
C PRO A 29 -13.53 1.01 -7.34
N THR A 30 -13.16 -0.18 -7.81
CA THR A 30 -12.44 -1.12 -6.96
C THR A 30 -11.10 -0.47 -6.64
N ALA A 31 -10.83 -0.22 -5.36
CA ALA A 31 -9.53 0.25 -4.93
C ALA A 31 -8.48 -0.76 -5.43
N GLU A 32 -7.41 -0.27 -6.07
CA GLU A 32 -6.27 -1.13 -6.35
C GLU A 32 -5.79 -1.74 -5.04
N PRO A 33 -5.46 -3.04 -5.00
CA PRO A 33 -4.88 -3.63 -3.81
C PRO A 33 -3.68 -2.81 -3.38
N ALA A 34 -3.61 -2.44 -2.11
CA ALA A 34 -2.40 -1.84 -1.56
C ALA A 34 -1.22 -2.76 -1.94
N GLY A 35 -0.17 -2.20 -2.54
CA GLY A 35 1.03 -2.96 -2.89
C GLY A 35 1.56 -3.69 -1.66
N GLU A 36 2.33 -4.75 -1.89
CA GLU A 36 2.97 -5.48 -0.80
C GLU A 36 3.72 -4.50 0.11
N SER A 37 3.49 -4.60 1.41
CA SER A 37 4.13 -3.77 2.44
C SER A 37 4.98 -4.60 3.39
N MET A 38 5.07 -5.92 3.13
CA MET A 38 5.89 -6.86 3.88
C MET A 38 6.36 -8.01 3.01
N LYS A 39 7.49 -8.59 3.40
CA LYS A 39 8.07 -9.79 2.80
C LYS A 39 8.59 -10.72 3.87
N ASP A 40 8.17 -11.97 3.81
CA ASP A 40 8.73 -13.07 4.58
C ASP A 40 10.11 -13.43 3.99
N ILE A 41 11.11 -13.49 4.84
CA ILE A 41 12.49 -13.87 4.51
C ILE A 41 13.00 -15.06 5.36
N GLY A 42 12.09 -15.95 5.73
CA GLY A 42 12.34 -17.12 6.58
C GLY A 42 12.01 -16.83 8.03
N ASP A 43 13.00 -16.77 8.92
CA ASP A 43 12.76 -16.52 10.33
C ASP A 43 12.39 -15.05 10.66
N HIS A 44 12.32 -14.18 9.64
CA HIS A 44 12.08 -12.75 9.79
C HIS A 44 11.07 -12.25 8.76
N ILE A 45 10.35 -11.18 9.14
CA ILE A 45 9.47 -10.43 8.25
C ILE A 45 10.04 -9.02 8.08
N VAL A 46 10.23 -8.60 6.84
CA VAL A 46 10.63 -7.23 6.49
C VAL A 46 9.37 -6.45 6.18
N HIS A 47 9.08 -5.42 6.96
CA HIS A 47 8.06 -4.42 6.65
C HIS A 47 8.69 -3.24 5.92
N PHE A 48 8.02 -2.74 4.90
CA PHE A 48 8.49 -1.61 4.12
C PHE A 48 7.32 -0.75 3.63
N SER A 49 7.53 0.55 3.58
CA SER A 49 6.55 1.48 3.02
C SER A 49 7.25 2.74 2.49
N ALA A 50 6.63 3.37 1.50
CA ALA A 50 7.05 4.67 1.02
C ALA A 50 5.85 5.59 0.90
N GLN A 51 5.97 6.82 1.41
CA GLN A 51 4.92 7.83 1.42
C GLN A 51 5.50 9.23 1.25
N SER A 52 4.67 10.20 0.87
CA SER A 52 5.07 11.61 0.87
C SER A 52 5.23 12.12 2.30
N THR A 53 6.24 12.96 2.53
CA THR A 53 6.53 13.41 3.91
C THR A 53 5.49 14.38 4.47
N ASP A 54 4.64 14.98 3.64
CA ASP A 54 3.50 15.80 4.09
C ASP A 54 2.35 14.97 4.68
N GLU A 55 2.28 13.66 4.37
CA GLU A 55 1.32 12.73 4.97
C GLU A 55 1.65 12.41 6.44
N LEU A 56 2.89 12.66 6.87
CA LEU A 56 3.28 12.46 8.27
C LEU A 56 2.57 13.44 9.20
N GLY A 57 2.18 12.98 10.37
CA GLY A 57 1.75 13.86 11.45
C GLY A 57 2.86 14.85 11.80
N PRO A 58 2.54 16.14 12.09
CA PRO A 58 3.55 17.17 12.36
C PRO A 58 4.43 16.83 13.58
N GLU A 59 3.90 16.08 14.52
CA GLU A 59 4.63 15.63 15.72
C GLU A 59 5.69 14.58 15.38
N ILE A 60 5.31 13.60 14.55
CA ILE A 60 6.21 12.55 14.05
C ILE A 60 7.33 13.17 13.20
N ALA A 61 6.97 14.04 12.27
CA ALA A 61 7.95 14.72 11.43
C ALA A 61 8.98 15.51 12.27
N ARG A 62 8.50 16.20 13.32
CA ARG A 62 9.37 16.97 14.23
C ARG A 62 10.27 16.04 15.07
N ALA A 63 9.71 14.95 15.61
CA ALA A 63 10.46 13.99 16.43
C ALA A 63 11.64 13.36 15.66
N TYR A 64 11.46 13.11 14.38
CA TYR A 64 12.47 12.49 13.53
C TYR A 64 13.22 13.47 12.61
N ASN A 65 13.06 14.79 12.80
CA ASN A 65 13.69 15.84 11.99
C ASN A 65 13.40 15.68 10.49
N ILE A 66 12.14 15.38 10.14
CA ILE A 66 11.68 15.24 8.77
C ILE A 66 10.99 16.51 8.33
N VAL A 67 11.39 17.04 7.17
CA VAL A 67 10.70 18.19 6.55
C VAL A 67 9.49 17.68 5.79
N ARG A 68 8.29 18.08 6.22
CA ARG A 68 7.04 17.73 5.54
C ARG A 68 6.92 18.46 4.20
N SER A 69 6.80 17.71 3.13
CA SER A 69 6.70 18.26 1.78
C SER A 69 6.07 17.24 0.82
N LYS A 70 5.18 17.67 -0.06
CA LYS A 70 4.66 16.85 -1.16
C LYS A 70 5.76 16.41 -2.13
N ASN A 71 6.82 17.19 -2.27
CA ASN A 71 7.94 16.93 -3.18
C ASN A 71 9.05 16.08 -2.55
N ARG A 72 8.75 15.41 -1.44
CA ARG A 72 9.70 14.55 -0.73
C ARG A 72 9.03 13.26 -0.31
N ALA A 73 9.62 12.14 -0.69
CA ALA A 73 9.22 10.82 -0.23
C ALA A 73 10.09 10.37 0.94
N MET A 74 9.49 9.58 1.83
CA MET A 74 10.19 8.86 2.89
C MET A 74 9.95 7.36 2.70
N LEU A 75 11.04 6.60 2.69
CA LEU A 75 11.06 5.15 2.78
C LEU A 75 11.24 4.77 4.25
N THR A 76 10.42 3.83 4.72
CA THR A 76 10.52 3.22 6.06
C THR A 76 10.70 1.73 5.92
N ILE A 77 11.63 1.14 6.67
CA ILE A 77 11.89 -0.29 6.72
C ILE A 77 11.99 -0.69 8.19
N SER A 78 11.43 -1.84 8.55
CA SER A 78 11.68 -2.50 9.82
C SER A 78 11.74 -4.01 9.63
N VAL A 79 12.46 -4.68 10.51
CA VAL A 79 12.61 -6.13 10.50
C VAL A 79 12.13 -6.66 11.84
N VAL A 80 11.29 -7.70 11.79
CA VAL A 80 10.81 -8.37 12.99
C VAL A 80 11.10 -9.88 12.90
N GLN A 81 11.34 -10.48 14.04
CA GLN A 81 11.40 -11.94 14.17
C GLN A 81 9.99 -12.50 13.96
N GLU A 82 9.82 -13.51 13.11
CA GLU A 82 8.50 -14.09 12.84
C GLU A 82 7.88 -14.73 14.09
N SER A 83 8.68 -15.38 14.92
CA SER A 83 8.20 -16.19 16.04
C SER A 83 7.53 -15.39 17.16
N ASP A 84 8.00 -14.17 17.45
CA ASP A 84 7.56 -13.34 18.57
C ASP A 84 7.28 -11.89 18.21
N ASN A 85 7.38 -11.56 16.92
CA ASN A 85 7.18 -10.22 16.37
C ASN A 85 8.08 -9.13 16.99
N ARG A 86 9.23 -9.54 17.54
CA ARG A 86 10.20 -8.64 18.15
C ARG A 86 11.02 -7.95 17.04
N SER A 87 11.24 -6.66 17.21
CA SER A 87 12.10 -5.89 16.31
C SER A 87 13.55 -6.37 16.36
N VAL A 88 14.17 -6.53 15.19
CA VAL A 88 15.54 -7.01 15.04
C VAL A 88 16.34 -5.97 14.28
N PRO A 89 17.53 -5.56 14.80
CA PRO A 89 18.45 -4.75 14.04
C PRO A 89 18.90 -5.47 12.74
N ALA A 90 19.20 -4.69 11.71
CA ALA A 90 19.63 -5.22 10.42
C ALA A 90 20.62 -4.28 9.72
N ASP A 91 21.43 -4.81 8.84
CA ASP A 91 22.11 -3.99 7.84
C ASP A 91 21.15 -3.78 6.67
N VAL A 92 20.84 -2.51 6.37
CA VAL A 92 19.87 -2.11 5.36
C VAL A 92 20.53 -1.21 4.33
N SER A 93 20.56 -1.63 3.09
CA SER A 93 20.99 -0.82 1.96
C SER A 93 19.89 -0.68 0.93
N VAL A 94 19.80 0.50 0.32
CA VAL A 94 18.74 0.83 -0.63
C VAL A 94 19.32 1.43 -1.89
N LYS A 95 18.89 0.89 -3.03
CA LYS A 95 19.08 1.47 -4.35
C LYS A 95 17.73 1.87 -4.91
N THR A 96 17.59 3.13 -5.35
CA THR A 96 16.32 3.64 -5.85
C THR A 96 16.51 4.24 -7.22
N VAL A 97 15.62 3.88 -8.15
CA VAL A 97 15.58 4.43 -9.52
C VAL A 97 14.16 4.82 -9.89
N ASN A 98 14.03 5.83 -10.75
CA ASN A 98 12.73 6.11 -11.37
C ASN A 98 12.58 5.33 -12.70
N LEU A 99 11.39 5.43 -13.34
CA LEU A 99 11.11 4.71 -14.58
C LEU A 99 11.98 5.14 -15.78
N THR A 100 12.68 6.28 -15.70
CA THR A 100 13.64 6.72 -16.72
C THR A 100 15.06 6.22 -16.45
N GLY A 101 15.25 5.43 -15.38
CA GLY A 101 16.56 4.89 -14.99
C GLY A 101 17.43 5.86 -14.20
N GLN A 102 16.89 7.00 -13.78
CA GLN A 102 17.62 7.96 -12.96
C GLN A 102 17.75 7.43 -11.54
N LEU A 103 18.99 7.36 -11.05
CA LEU A 103 19.27 7.01 -9.66
C LEU A 103 18.82 8.13 -8.72
N LYS A 104 18.14 7.75 -7.65
CA LYS A 104 17.77 8.61 -6.52
C LYS A 104 18.58 8.20 -5.31
N ASN A 105 19.18 9.16 -4.65
CA ASN A 105 19.90 8.89 -3.42
C ASN A 105 18.93 8.83 -2.23
N VAL A 106 18.94 7.73 -1.52
CA VAL A 106 18.18 7.51 -0.29
C VAL A 106 19.16 7.13 0.81
N ALA A 107 19.62 8.11 1.56
CA ALA A 107 20.49 7.87 2.70
C ALA A 107 19.65 7.34 3.86
N MET A 108 19.80 6.05 4.14
CA MET A 108 19.09 5.39 5.24
C MET A 108 19.75 5.75 6.59
N ARG A 109 18.93 5.96 7.61
CA ARG A 109 19.37 6.12 9.00
C ARG A 109 18.52 5.27 9.93
N GLN A 110 19.16 4.69 10.92
CA GLN A 110 18.48 3.91 11.95
C GLN A 110 17.82 4.83 12.97
N ILE A 111 16.63 4.49 13.37
CA ILE A 111 15.86 5.10 14.45
C ILE A 111 15.53 4.01 15.45
N GLU A 112 15.82 4.25 16.71
CA GLU A 112 15.41 3.42 17.83
C GLU A 112 14.31 4.16 18.60
N ASP A 113 13.15 3.54 18.73
CA ASP A 113 12.03 4.05 19.49
C ASP A 113 11.51 2.95 20.43
N GLN A 114 11.83 3.07 21.70
CA GLN A 114 11.58 2.03 22.71
C GLN A 114 12.25 0.70 22.33
N GLU A 115 11.45 -0.33 22.04
CA GLU A 115 11.95 -1.65 21.61
C GLU A 115 11.91 -1.84 20.07
N ALA A 116 11.50 -0.82 19.33
CA ALA A 116 11.38 -0.88 17.88
C ALA A 116 12.59 -0.23 17.19
N VAL A 117 13.04 -0.88 16.12
CA VAL A 117 14.12 -0.38 15.26
C VAL A 117 13.56 -0.13 13.87
N TYR A 118 13.70 1.09 13.37
CA TYR A 118 13.29 1.51 12.06
C TYR A 118 14.48 2.05 11.26
N TYR A 119 14.43 1.86 9.97
CA TYR A 119 15.33 2.48 9.01
C TYR A 119 14.53 3.42 8.16
N ILE A 120 14.88 4.69 8.14
CA ILE A 120 14.20 5.70 7.34
C ILE A 120 15.19 6.42 6.43
N GLY A 121 14.71 6.75 5.23
CA GLY A 121 15.47 7.53 4.27
C GLY A 121 14.57 8.40 3.44
N GLU A 122 15.03 9.57 3.06
CA GLU A 122 14.26 10.56 2.31
C GLU A 122 14.87 10.79 0.93
N THR A 123 14.02 11.07 -0.06
CA THR A 123 14.45 11.44 -1.42
C THR A 123 13.49 12.44 -2.03
N PRO A 124 13.94 13.37 -2.87
CA PRO A 124 13.04 14.26 -3.61
C PRO A 124 12.24 13.47 -4.66
N VAL A 125 10.98 13.86 -4.85
CA VAL A 125 10.08 13.31 -5.87
C VAL A 125 9.41 14.42 -6.66
N ALA A 126 9.09 14.11 -7.92
CA ALA A 126 8.29 14.95 -8.81
C ALA A 126 6.84 14.43 -8.90
N ASN A 127 5.97 15.24 -9.48
CA ASN A 127 4.59 14.84 -9.71
C ASN A 127 4.52 13.65 -10.69
N ARG A 128 3.73 12.64 -10.35
CA ARG A 128 3.56 11.37 -11.09
C ARG A 128 4.88 10.62 -11.29
N GLU A 129 5.83 10.80 -10.37
CA GLU A 129 7.07 10.04 -10.43
C GLU A 129 6.90 8.68 -9.74
N THR A 130 7.19 7.62 -10.49
CA THR A 130 7.25 6.27 -9.93
C THR A 130 8.69 5.96 -9.56
N LEU A 131 8.91 5.59 -8.31
CA LEU A 131 10.18 5.09 -7.81
C LEU A 131 10.12 3.57 -7.64
N ILE A 132 11.22 2.91 -8.00
CA ILE A 132 11.49 1.50 -7.75
C ILE A 132 12.54 1.45 -6.64
N PHE A 133 12.22 0.77 -5.57
CA PHE A 133 13.10 0.57 -4.43
C PHE A 133 13.62 -0.86 -4.45
N ASP A 134 14.94 -1.00 -4.54
CA ASP A 134 15.67 -2.26 -4.35
C ASP A 134 16.34 -2.20 -2.98
N ILE A 135 15.88 -3.01 -2.07
CA ILE A 135 16.28 -3.04 -0.67
C ILE A 135 17.02 -4.34 -0.42
N THR A 136 18.21 -4.26 0.12
CA THR A 136 18.95 -5.42 0.62
C THR A 136 18.94 -5.34 2.15
N VAL A 137 18.52 -6.41 2.79
CA VAL A 137 18.38 -6.52 4.25
C VAL A 137 19.15 -7.72 4.74
N THR A 138 19.99 -7.51 5.76
CA THR A 138 20.67 -8.58 6.49
C THR A 138 20.32 -8.45 7.97
N PRO A 139 19.34 -9.21 8.49
CA PRO A 139 19.01 -9.18 9.92
C PRO A 139 20.21 -9.59 10.77
N GLU A 140 20.33 -9.02 11.96
CA GLU A 140 21.37 -9.39 12.90
C GLU A 140 21.27 -10.88 13.25
N GLY A 141 22.41 -11.61 13.13
CA GLY A 141 22.47 -13.05 13.35
C GLY A 141 22.05 -13.91 12.15
N ALA A 142 21.55 -13.32 11.07
CA ALA A 142 21.21 -14.06 9.85
C ALA A 142 22.45 -14.47 9.06
N ALA A 143 22.39 -15.64 8.40
CA ALA A 143 23.51 -16.16 7.60
C ALA A 143 23.71 -15.46 6.25
N GLY A 144 22.75 -14.66 5.80
CA GLY A 144 22.78 -14.00 4.50
C GLY A 144 21.80 -12.87 4.37
N SER A 145 21.92 -12.14 3.26
CA SER A 145 21.02 -11.03 2.90
C SER A 145 19.82 -11.51 2.12
N SER A 146 18.73 -10.75 2.24
CA SER A 146 17.51 -10.91 1.44
C SER A 146 17.23 -9.64 0.65
N GLU A 147 16.61 -9.80 -0.50
CA GLU A 147 16.26 -8.67 -1.37
C GLU A 147 14.74 -8.45 -1.38
N VAL A 148 14.34 -7.20 -1.30
CA VAL A 148 12.97 -6.74 -1.43
C VAL A 148 12.91 -5.72 -2.55
N ARG A 149 11.98 -5.87 -3.48
CA ARG A 149 11.73 -4.89 -4.52
C ARG A 149 10.28 -4.50 -4.52
N PHE A 150 10.00 -3.20 -4.52
CA PHE A 150 8.65 -2.66 -4.72
C PHE A 150 8.70 -1.34 -5.47
N LYS A 151 7.55 -0.88 -5.94
CA LYS A 151 7.40 0.41 -6.61
C LYS A 151 6.32 1.26 -5.94
N ARG A 152 6.50 2.57 -5.97
CA ARG A 152 5.52 3.54 -5.49
C ARG A 152 5.47 4.74 -6.44
N GLU A 153 4.27 5.16 -6.81
CA GLU A 153 4.04 6.41 -7.53
C GLU A 153 3.71 7.52 -6.53
N PHE A 154 4.27 8.71 -6.77
CA PHE A 154 4.10 9.89 -5.93
C PHE A 154 3.40 11.00 -6.70
N TYR A 155 2.50 11.70 -6.03
CA TYR A 155 1.76 12.83 -6.55
C TYR A 155 2.07 14.06 -5.71
N THR A 156 2.40 15.18 -6.37
CA THR A 156 2.83 16.42 -5.68
C THR A 156 1.88 17.60 -5.93
N ASP A 157 0.74 17.35 -6.60
CA ASP A 157 -0.28 18.36 -6.90
C ASP A 157 -1.11 18.75 -5.66
#